data_c207ac3efa7e164ec0014910c3279b51
#
_entry.id   c207ac3efa7e164ec0014910c3279b51
#
_cell.length_a   1.000
_cell.length_b   1.000
_cell.length_c   1.000
_cell.angle_alpha   90.00
_cell.angle_beta   90.00
_cell.angle_gamma   90.00
#
_symmetry.space_group_name_H-M   'P 1'
#
loop_
_entity.id
_entity.type
_entity.pdbx_description
1 polymer ?
#
loop_
_entity_poly.entity_id
_entity_poly.type
_entity_poly.pdbx_seq_one_letter_code
_entity_poly.pdbx_strand_id
1 'polypeptide(L)'
;MKQYLDFLRLVRDNGAVKTDRTSTGTLSHFGHQMRFNLNDGFPLVTTKRIHLPSVVHELLWFLNGDTNIRYLNDNNVNIWNEWADENGELGPVYGAQWRHWKGSDGKDIDQISEAIRLINNSPDSRRIIVSSWNVGELSNMALQPCHALFQFYVVNNRLSCQLYQRSADIFLGVPFNIASYALLTHMVAQQCDLDVGDFVWSGGDCHIYSNHFSQVDEQLSRSPKTLPELVIKRKAESIFDYNFDDFEFSNYIHDAPIPAPVAI
;
A
#
# COMPACT_ATOMS: atom_id res chain seq x y z
N MET A 1 -13.14 -1.62 -9.50
CA MET A 1 -13.06 -1.01 -8.13
C MET A 1 -14.43 -0.87 -7.43
N LYS A 2 -15.43 -1.68 -7.84
CA LYS A 2 -16.78 -1.61 -7.23
C LYS A 2 -16.74 -1.93 -5.72
N GLN A 3 -16.00 -2.98 -5.30
CA GLN A 3 -15.87 -3.37 -3.89
C GLN A 3 -15.31 -2.25 -2.99
N TYR A 4 -14.42 -1.41 -3.51
CA TYR A 4 -13.92 -0.24 -2.78
C TYR A 4 -15.03 0.81 -2.60
N LEU A 5 -15.81 1.11 -3.64
CA LEU A 5 -16.91 2.08 -3.56
C LEU A 5 -18.04 1.57 -2.67
N ASP A 6 -18.35 0.26 -2.72
CA ASP A 6 -19.35 -0.35 -1.85
C ASP A 6 -18.91 -0.24 -0.37
N PHE A 7 -17.61 -0.45 -0.09
CA PHE A 7 -17.07 -0.28 1.24
C PHE A 7 -17.04 1.19 1.70
N LEU A 8 -16.64 2.11 0.83
CA LEU A 8 -16.68 3.54 1.13
C LEU A 8 -18.11 3.99 1.50
N ARG A 9 -19.12 3.52 0.75
CA ARG A 9 -20.54 3.76 1.03
C ARG A 9 -20.97 3.14 2.35
N LEU A 10 -20.59 1.88 2.61
CA LEU A 10 -20.90 1.21 3.87
C LEU A 10 -20.46 2.04 5.09
N VAL A 11 -19.22 2.53 5.06
CA VAL A 11 -18.69 3.32 6.19
C VAL A 11 -19.33 4.71 6.25
N ARG A 12 -19.58 5.34 5.10
CA ARG A 12 -20.25 6.64 5.03
C ARG A 12 -21.67 6.61 5.62
N ASP A 13 -22.41 5.53 5.36
CA ASP A 13 -23.82 5.40 5.74
C ASP A 13 -24.00 4.78 7.13
N ASN A 14 -23.10 3.88 7.57
CA ASN A 14 -23.28 3.05 8.74
C ASN A 14 -22.09 3.08 9.71
N GLY A 15 -21.07 3.89 9.46
CA GLY A 15 -19.91 4.02 10.34
C GLY A 15 -20.27 4.58 11.72
N ALA A 16 -19.62 4.06 12.76
CA ALA A 16 -19.76 4.60 14.11
C ALA A 16 -18.98 5.92 14.23
N VAL A 17 -19.58 6.92 14.86
CA VAL A 17 -18.88 8.18 15.18
C VAL A 17 -17.81 7.88 16.22
N LYS A 18 -16.57 8.30 15.93
CA LYS A 18 -15.43 8.07 16.80
C LYS A 18 -14.53 9.30 16.83
N THR A 19 -13.97 9.59 18.00
CA THR A 19 -12.87 10.55 18.14
C THR A 19 -11.56 9.91 17.73
N ASP A 20 -10.61 10.71 17.30
CA ASP A 20 -9.28 10.27 16.88
C ASP A 20 -8.17 11.14 17.48
N ARG A 21 -6.91 10.75 17.25
CA ARG A 21 -5.72 11.47 17.71
C ARG A 21 -5.65 12.91 17.16
N THR A 22 -6.15 13.12 15.94
CA THR A 22 -6.10 14.43 15.25
C THR A 22 -7.22 15.38 15.69
N SER A 23 -8.14 14.92 16.52
CA SER A 23 -9.34 15.67 16.94
C SER A 23 -10.28 16.08 15.78
N THR A 24 -10.08 15.53 14.59
CA THR A 24 -10.93 15.80 13.42
C THR A 24 -12.28 15.09 13.54
N GLY A 25 -12.30 13.92 14.19
CA GLY A 25 -13.44 13.02 14.27
C GLY A 25 -13.57 12.14 13.01
N THR A 26 -14.16 10.98 13.18
CA THR A 26 -14.29 9.99 12.10
C THR A 26 -15.63 9.27 12.14
N LEU A 27 -16.05 8.74 10.98
CA LEU A 27 -16.93 7.57 10.88
C LEU A 27 -16.05 6.34 10.73
N SER A 28 -16.20 5.34 11.58
CA SER A 28 -15.34 4.16 11.64
C SER A 28 -16.13 2.87 11.52
N HIS A 29 -15.53 1.89 10.85
CA HIS A 29 -15.99 0.51 10.75
C HIS A 29 -14.81 -0.42 11.08
N PHE A 30 -15.01 -1.36 12.00
CA PHE A 30 -13.95 -2.25 12.44
C PHE A 30 -14.05 -3.60 11.73
N GLY A 31 -12.97 -3.93 10.98
CA GLY A 31 -12.83 -5.20 10.28
C GLY A 31 -13.56 -5.24 8.93
N HIS A 32 -12.80 -5.17 7.85
CA HIS A 32 -13.33 -5.35 6.48
C HIS A 32 -12.28 -5.98 5.58
N GLN A 33 -12.75 -6.73 4.57
CA GLN A 33 -11.87 -7.33 3.58
C GLN A 33 -12.39 -7.06 2.16
N MET A 34 -11.46 -6.72 1.26
CA MET A 34 -11.71 -6.60 -0.16
C MET A 34 -10.75 -7.51 -0.93
N ARG A 35 -11.23 -8.12 -2.00
CA ARG A 35 -10.43 -8.98 -2.89
C ARG A 35 -10.45 -8.44 -4.30
N PHE A 36 -9.28 -8.41 -4.93
CA PHE A 36 -9.08 -7.94 -6.31
C PHE A 36 -8.35 -9.04 -7.08
N ASN A 37 -9.00 -9.58 -8.11
CA ASN A 37 -8.32 -10.47 -9.05
C ASN A 37 -7.42 -9.61 -9.96
N LEU A 38 -6.12 -9.79 -9.87
CA LEU A 38 -5.15 -8.98 -10.63
C LEU A 38 -5.14 -9.29 -12.13
N ASN A 39 -5.80 -10.36 -12.55
CA ASN A 39 -6.00 -10.68 -13.98
C ASN A 39 -7.13 -9.87 -14.61
N ASP A 40 -8.01 -9.26 -13.82
CA ASP A 40 -9.11 -8.41 -14.33
C ASP A 40 -8.65 -6.98 -14.65
N GLY A 41 -7.39 -6.66 -14.41
CA GLY A 41 -6.75 -5.36 -14.56
C GLY A 41 -6.13 -4.87 -13.25
N PHE A 42 -5.38 -3.79 -13.33
CA PHE A 42 -4.71 -3.21 -12.17
C PHE A 42 -5.72 -2.47 -11.27
N PRO A 43 -5.83 -2.79 -9.95
CA PRO A 43 -6.88 -2.27 -9.08
C PRO A 43 -6.63 -0.82 -8.68
N LEU A 44 -6.79 0.09 -9.60
CA LEU A 44 -6.64 1.52 -9.43
C LEU A 44 -8.01 2.21 -9.44
N VAL A 45 -8.24 3.10 -8.49
CA VAL A 45 -9.46 3.89 -8.42
C VAL A 45 -9.59 4.78 -9.66
N THR A 46 -10.76 4.76 -10.30
CA THR A 46 -11.07 5.52 -11.51
C THR A 46 -12.08 6.65 -11.28
N THR A 47 -12.78 6.64 -10.15
CA THR A 47 -13.73 7.69 -9.75
C THR A 47 -13.06 8.96 -9.21
N LYS A 48 -11.76 8.94 -9.05
CA LYS A 48 -10.88 10.09 -8.89
C LYS A 48 -9.49 9.73 -9.39
N ARG A 49 -8.70 10.73 -9.79
CA ARG A 49 -7.30 10.52 -10.19
C ARG A 49 -6.45 10.17 -8.97
N ILE A 50 -5.68 9.10 -9.07
CA ILE A 50 -4.61 8.74 -8.12
C ILE A 50 -3.26 9.20 -8.69
N HIS A 51 -2.41 9.77 -7.85
CA HIS A 51 -1.08 10.22 -8.25
C HIS A 51 -0.12 9.01 -8.29
N LEU A 52 -0.05 8.36 -9.45
CA LEU A 52 0.77 7.17 -9.66
C LEU A 52 2.27 7.36 -9.34
N PRO A 53 2.90 8.50 -9.65
CA PRO A 53 4.29 8.70 -9.24
C PRO A 53 4.51 8.51 -7.73
N SER A 54 3.60 8.99 -6.88
CA SER A 54 3.70 8.77 -5.44
C SER A 54 3.61 7.29 -5.07
N VAL A 55 2.71 6.53 -5.69
CA VAL A 55 2.56 5.08 -5.44
C VAL A 55 3.85 4.33 -5.79
N VAL A 56 4.40 4.60 -6.97
CA VAL A 56 5.58 3.88 -7.49
C VAL A 56 6.83 4.25 -6.69
N HIS A 57 7.11 5.55 -6.55
CA HIS A 57 8.31 6.02 -5.84
C HIS A 57 8.30 5.63 -4.36
N GLU A 58 7.15 5.68 -3.68
CA GLU A 58 7.05 5.22 -2.28
C GLU A 58 7.38 3.73 -2.16
N LEU A 59 6.84 2.88 -3.05
CA LEU A 59 7.13 1.45 -3.03
C LEU A 59 8.61 1.17 -3.31
N LEU A 60 9.21 1.83 -4.29
CA LEU A 60 10.64 1.69 -4.58
C LEU A 60 11.50 2.15 -3.41
N TRP A 61 11.12 3.23 -2.75
CA TRP A 61 11.78 3.74 -1.55
C TRP A 61 11.71 2.74 -0.39
N PHE A 62 10.55 2.10 -0.14
CA PHE A 62 10.45 1.01 0.84
C PHE A 62 11.33 -0.19 0.48
N LEU A 63 11.34 -0.61 -0.79
CA LEU A 63 12.14 -1.74 -1.26
C LEU A 63 13.65 -1.47 -1.15
N ASN A 64 14.07 -0.21 -1.26
CA ASN A 64 15.47 0.17 -1.04
C ASN A 64 15.86 0.23 0.45
N GLY A 65 14.92 0.02 1.38
CA GLY A 65 15.20 0.06 2.81
C GLY A 65 15.43 1.47 3.34
N ASP A 66 15.14 2.49 2.53
CA ASP A 66 15.37 3.89 2.87
C ASP A 66 14.32 4.42 3.84
N THR A 67 14.69 5.38 4.67
CA THR A 67 13.86 6.05 5.66
C THR A 67 13.96 7.57 5.59
N ASN A 68 14.86 8.10 4.76
CA ASN A 68 15.01 9.52 4.50
C ASN A 68 14.16 9.95 3.31
N ILE A 69 13.42 11.05 3.46
CA ILE A 69 12.48 11.53 2.43
C ILE A 69 13.15 12.21 1.22
N ARG A 70 14.50 12.34 1.19
CA ARG A 70 15.21 13.03 0.11
C ARG A 70 14.89 12.42 -1.26
N TYR A 71 14.99 11.10 -1.39
CA TYR A 71 14.64 10.41 -2.64
C TYR A 71 13.22 10.75 -3.11
N LEU A 72 12.25 10.78 -2.20
CA LEU A 72 10.87 11.11 -2.52
C LEU A 72 10.75 12.56 -3.01
N ASN A 73 11.36 13.50 -2.29
CA ASN A 73 11.33 14.92 -2.64
C ASN A 73 12.04 15.20 -3.98
N ASP A 74 13.16 14.54 -4.27
CA ASP A 74 13.88 14.64 -5.54
C ASP A 74 13.02 14.17 -6.73
N ASN A 75 12.00 13.31 -6.45
CA ASN A 75 11.02 12.84 -7.43
C ASN A 75 9.64 13.53 -7.30
N ASN A 76 9.57 14.69 -6.63
CA ASN A 76 8.33 15.46 -6.42
C ASN A 76 7.23 14.70 -5.67
N VAL A 77 7.60 13.81 -4.76
CA VAL A 77 6.70 13.06 -3.88
C VAL A 77 6.83 13.58 -2.46
N ASN A 78 5.81 14.29 -1.97
CA ASN A 78 5.85 15.04 -0.71
C ASN A 78 4.97 14.42 0.39
N ILE A 79 4.48 13.20 0.18
CA ILE A 79 3.47 12.57 1.04
C ILE A 79 3.97 12.21 2.44
N TRP A 80 5.27 12.31 2.70
CA TRP A 80 5.92 12.03 3.98
C TRP A 80 6.50 13.26 4.69
N ASN A 81 6.47 14.45 4.04
CA ASN A 81 7.16 15.65 4.54
C ASN A 81 6.69 16.11 5.92
N GLU A 82 5.41 15.87 6.26
CA GLU A 82 4.81 16.35 7.51
C GLU A 82 5.26 15.54 8.73
N TRP A 83 5.84 14.35 8.53
CA TRP A 83 6.33 13.49 9.61
C TRP A 83 7.85 13.46 9.74
N ALA A 84 8.58 13.93 8.73
CA ALA A 84 10.03 13.92 8.74
C ALA A 84 10.60 15.00 9.69
N ASP A 85 11.72 14.69 10.29
CA ASP A 85 12.49 15.67 11.07
C ASP A 85 13.20 16.69 10.16
N GLU A 86 13.96 17.61 10.74
CA GLU A 86 14.71 18.66 10.04
C GLU A 86 15.77 18.12 9.06
N ASN A 87 16.21 16.88 9.24
CA ASN A 87 17.17 16.19 8.36
C ASN A 87 16.49 15.32 7.31
N GLY A 88 15.15 15.24 7.33
CA GLY A 88 14.36 14.40 6.44
C GLY A 88 14.24 12.95 6.90
N GLU A 89 14.54 12.64 8.15
CA GLU A 89 14.50 11.30 8.70
C GLU A 89 13.13 10.98 9.32
N LEU A 90 12.70 9.72 9.15
CA LEU A 90 11.44 9.20 9.69
C LEU A 90 11.65 8.15 10.78
N GLY A 91 12.90 7.81 11.09
CA GLY A 91 13.22 6.66 11.93
C GLY A 91 12.99 5.34 11.20
N PRO A 92 12.98 4.20 11.91
CA PRO A 92 12.99 2.87 11.32
C PRO A 92 11.59 2.45 10.77
N VAL A 93 10.99 3.26 9.89
CA VAL A 93 9.70 3.00 9.25
C VAL A 93 9.82 1.89 8.19
N TYR A 94 8.77 1.54 7.53
CA TYR A 94 8.56 0.46 6.55
C TYR A 94 9.82 -0.11 5.88
N GLY A 95 10.58 0.70 5.17
CA GLY A 95 11.77 0.26 4.43
C GLY A 95 12.81 -0.39 5.35
N ALA A 96 13.11 0.23 6.49
CA ALA A 96 14.02 -0.33 7.48
C ALA A 96 13.52 -1.67 8.01
N GLN A 97 12.23 -1.81 8.31
CA GLN A 97 11.67 -3.06 8.81
C GLN A 97 11.67 -4.15 7.74
N TRP A 98 11.40 -3.82 6.49
CA TRP A 98 11.38 -4.79 5.40
C TRP A 98 12.76 -5.33 5.05
N ARG A 99 13.81 -4.49 5.13
CA ARG A 99 15.14 -4.77 4.63
C ARG A 99 16.22 -4.92 5.71
N HIS A 100 16.02 -4.30 6.86
CA HIS A 100 17.05 -4.13 7.89
C HIS A 100 16.53 -4.41 9.30
N TRP A 101 15.54 -5.31 9.43
CA TRP A 101 15.01 -5.71 10.74
C TRP A 101 16.14 -6.26 11.60
N LYS A 102 16.35 -5.70 12.80
CA LYS A 102 17.40 -6.15 13.70
C LYS A 102 17.03 -7.47 14.37
N GLY A 103 17.80 -8.51 14.08
CA GLY A 103 17.71 -9.79 14.78
C GLY A 103 18.27 -9.74 16.20
N SER A 104 17.99 -10.75 16.99
CA SER A 104 18.50 -10.86 18.37
C SER A 104 20.03 -10.93 18.46
N ASP A 105 20.71 -11.31 17.39
CA ASP A 105 22.17 -11.33 17.23
C ASP A 105 22.74 -10.01 16.69
N GLY A 106 21.89 -9.00 16.49
CA GLY A 106 22.24 -7.68 15.97
C GLY A 106 22.44 -7.62 14.46
N LYS A 107 22.24 -8.74 13.73
CA LYS A 107 22.31 -8.75 12.27
C LYS A 107 21.02 -8.29 11.64
N ASP A 108 21.14 -7.75 10.44
CA ASP A 108 19.98 -7.38 9.64
C ASP A 108 19.29 -8.64 9.06
N ILE A 109 17.96 -8.63 9.12
CA ILE A 109 17.11 -9.59 8.46
C ILE A 109 16.41 -8.87 7.31
N ASP A 110 16.69 -9.31 6.09
CA ASP A 110 16.02 -8.83 4.88
C ASP A 110 14.79 -9.71 4.61
N GLN A 111 13.63 -9.25 5.06
CA GLN A 111 12.37 -9.98 4.94
C GLN A 111 11.91 -10.09 3.48
N ILE A 112 12.21 -9.12 2.61
CA ILE A 112 11.84 -9.16 1.18
C ILE A 112 12.64 -10.23 0.46
N SER A 113 13.96 -10.27 0.65
CA SER A 113 14.81 -11.30 0.07
C SER A 113 14.42 -12.70 0.57
N GLU A 114 14.09 -12.82 1.84
CA GLU A 114 13.64 -14.11 2.41
C GLU A 114 12.28 -14.54 1.84
N ALA A 115 11.32 -13.60 1.65
CA ALA A 115 10.03 -13.90 1.02
C ALA A 115 10.22 -14.42 -0.41
N ILE A 116 11.06 -13.76 -1.22
CA ILE A 116 11.39 -14.21 -2.59
C ILE A 116 12.06 -15.58 -2.57
N ARG A 117 13.01 -15.79 -1.66
CA ARG A 117 13.68 -17.10 -1.49
C ARG A 117 12.68 -18.21 -1.16
N LEU A 118 11.72 -17.94 -0.27
CA LEU A 118 10.68 -18.91 0.10
C LEU A 118 9.72 -19.17 -1.06
N ILE A 119 9.30 -18.17 -1.81
CA ILE A 119 8.44 -18.33 -2.99
C ILE A 119 9.11 -19.28 -4.00
N ASN A 120 10.41 -19.09 -4.27
CA ASN A 120 11.14 -19.90 -5.24
C ASN A 120 11.43 -21.32 -4.75
N ASN A 121 11.78 -21.51 -3.46
CA ASN A 121 12.29 -22.79 -2.96
C ASN A 121 11.26 -23.60 -2.16
N SER A 122 10.20 -22.96 -1.69
CA SER A 122 9.18 -23.56 -0.83
C SER A 122 7.83 -22.85 -1.02
N PRO A 123 7.24 -22.84 -2.24
CA PRO A 123 6.05 -22.05 -2.57
C PRO A 123 4.82 -22.40 -1.70
N ASP A 124 4.76 -23.63 -1.17
CA ASP A 124 3.68 -24.09 -0.27
C ASP A 124 3.86 -23.59 1.18
N SER A 125 4.90 -22.81 1.46
CA SER A 125 5.18 -22.29 2.80
C SER A 125 4.07 -21.34 3.26
N ARG A 126 3.60 -21.53 4.50
CA ARG A 126 2.65 -20.62 5.16
C ARG A 126 3.36 -19.49 5.93
N ARG A 127 4.68 -19.33 5.75
CA ARG A 127 5.56 -18.41 6.47
C ARG A 127 6.11 -17.31 5.58
N ILE A 128 5.53 -17.08 4.41
CA ILE A 128 5.95 -16.02 3.47
C ILE A 128 5.28 -14.72 3.94
N ILE A 129 5.79 -14.17 5.03
CA ILE A 129 5.24 -12.99 5.71
C ILE A 129 6.33 -11.93 5.81
N VAL A 130 5.93 -10.67 5.59
CA VAL A 130 6.75 -9.48 5.84
C VAL A 130 6.01 -8.60 6.84
N SER A 131 6.65 -8.25 7.94
CA SER A 131 6.08 -7.42 9.01
C SER A 131 6.80 -6.09 9.11
N SER A 132 6.01 -5.02 9.20
CA SER A 132 6.52 -3.68 9.57
C SER A 132 6.27 -3.37 11.04
N TRP A 133 5.42 -4.16 11.73
CA TRP A 133 5.02 -3.92 13.11
C TRP A 133 6.05 -4.49 14.07
N ASN A 134 7.12 -3.73 14.31
CA ASN A 134 8.18 -4.08 15.25
C ASN A 134 7.94 -3.39 16.59
N VAL A 135 7.38 -4.13 17.55
CA VAL A 135 6.96 -3.58 18.86
C VAL A 135 8.13 -2.90 19.58
N GLY A 136 9.36 -3.39 19.40
CA GLY A 136 10.55 -2.81 20.04
C GLY A 136 10.98 -1.46 19.44
N GLU A 137 10.53 -1.13 18.22
CA GLU A 137 10.96 0.06 17.48
C GLU A 137 9.85 1.10 17.29
N LEU A 138 8.60 0.82 17.69
CA LEU A 138 7.46 1.72 17.43
C LEU A 138 7.65 3.13 17.96
N SER A 139 8.35 3.28 19.10
CA SER A 139 8.61 4.60 19.70
C SER A 139 9.67 5.42 18.95
N ASN A 140 10.45 4.80 18.08
CA ASN A 140 11.50 5.41 17.29
C ASN A 140 11.02 5.82 15.89
N MET A 141 9.78 5.48 15.54
CA MET A 141 9.17 5.77 14.23
C MET A 141 8.39 7.09 14.30
N ALA A 142 8.60 7.98 13.34
CA ALA A 142 7.84 9.22 13.20
C ALA A 142 6.34 8.93 13.00
N LEU A 143 6.02 7.84 12.28
CA LEU A 143 4.66 7.32 12.11
C LEU A 143 4.68 5.79 12.22
N GLN A 144 3.91 5.27 13.17
CA GLN A 144 3.78 3.82 13.35
C GLN A 144 3.07 3.18 12.15
N PRO A 145 3.55 2.03 11.63
CA PRO A 145 3.07 1.44 10.40
C PRO A 145 1.56 1.17 10.39
N CYS A 146 0.84 1.75 9.43
CA CYS A 146 -0.58 1.48 9.20
C CYS A 146 -0.76 0.13 8.51
N HIS A 147 -0.02 -0.15 7.42
CA HIS A 147 0.08 -1.47 6.81
C HIS A 147 1.10 -2.30 7.60
N ALA A 148 0.56 -3.08 8.55
CA ALA A 148 1.33 -3.71 9.60
C ALA A 148 2.09 -4.95 9.13
N LEU A 149 1.46 -5.75 8.27
CA LEU A 149 2.07 -6.96 7.69
C LEU A 149 1.37 -7.35 6.39
N PHE A 150 2.10 -8.09 5.55
CA PHE A 150 1.52 -8.75 4.39
C PHE A 150 2.07 -10.17 4.23
N GLN A 151 1.31 -11.01 3.54
CA GLN A 151 1.61 -12.42 3.33
C GLN A 151 1.43 -12.76 1.85
N PHE A 152 2.36 -13.53 1.31
CA PHE A 152 2.23 -14.10 -0.02
C PHE A 152 1.72 -15.55 0.04
N TYR A 153 1.04 -15.93 -1.02
CA TYR A 153 0.48 -17.26 -1.22
C TYR A 153 0.63 -17.69 -2.68
N VAL A 154 1.16 -18.87 -2.91
CA VAL A 154 1.37 -19.44 -4.25
C VAL A 154 0.44 -20.62 -4.45
N VAL A 155 -0.31 -20.62 -5.53
CA VAL A 155 -1.13 -21.77 -5.96
C VAL A 155 -1.32 -21.73 -7.48
N ASN A 156 -1.26 -22.90 -8.12
CA ASN A 156 -1.42 -23.03 -9.58
C ASN A 156 -0.54 -22.07 -10.39
N ASN A 157 0.72 -21.94 -10.00
CA ASN A 157 1.70 -21.03 -10.60
C ASN A 157 1.31 -19.53 -10.52
N ARG A 158 0.47 -19.16 -9.54
CA ARG A 158 0.01 -17.77 -9.34
C ARG A 158 0.36 -17.29 -7.94
N LEU A 159 0.84 -16.04 -7.88
CA LEU A 159 1.16 -15.34 -6.64
C LEU A 159 0.00 -14.43 -6.23
N SER A 160 -0.48 -14.61 -5.02
CA SER A 160 -1.42 -13.72 -4.36
C SER A 160 -0.77 -13.04 -3.16
N CYS A 161 -1.26 -11.85 -2.79
CA CYS A 161 -0.81 -11.13 -1.61
C CYS A 161 -2.00 -10.72 -0.76
N GLN A 162 -1.88 -10.87 0.57
CA GLN A 162 -2.82 -10.33 1.53
C GLN A 162 -2.14 -9.30 2.42
N LEU A 163 -2.68 -8.09 2.47
CA LEU A 163 -2.27 -7.01 3.34
C LEU A 163 -3.20 -6.93 4.56
N TYR A 164 -2.63 -6.79 5.76
CA TYR A 164 -3.36 -6.30 6.93
C TYR A 164 -2.97 -4.86 7.25
N GLN A 165 -3.95 -3.97 7.20
CA GLN A 165 -3.83 -2.55 7.50
C GLN A 165 -4.61 -2.24 8.80
N ARG A 166 -3.89 -1.95 9.90
CA ARG A 166 -4.49 -1.74 11.23
C ARG A 166 -5.34 -0.47 11.32
N SER A 167 -4.98 0.55 10.57
CA SER A 167 -5.59 1.88 10.53
C SER A 167 -5.67 2.33 9.08
N ALA A 168 -6.86 2.68 8.61
CA ALA A 168 -7.12 2.85 7.20
C ALA A 168 -8.02 4.07 6.94
N ASP A 169 -7.42 5.21 6.53
CA ASP A 169 -8.16 6.29 5.88
C ASP A 169 -8.67 5.80 4.53
N ILE A 170 -9.98 5.51 4.47
CA ILE A 170 -10.58 4.88 3.29
C ILE A 170 -10.56 5.83 2.10
N PHE A 171 -10.66 7.13 2.32
CA PHE A 171 -10.74 8.10 1.24
C PHE A 171 -9.38 8.45 0.63
N LEU A 172 -8.39 8.83 1.45
CA LEU A 172 -7.05 9.21 0.95
C LEU A 172 -6.10 8.02 0.86
N GLY A 173 -5.89 7.28 1.95
CA GLY A 173 -4.83 6.29 2.08
C GLY A 173 -5.10 4.97 1.36
N VAL A 174 -6.26 4.36 1.58
CA VAL A 174 -6.57 3.01 1.07
C VAL A 174 -6.42 2.87 -0.45
N PRO A 175 -6.83 3.82 -1.31
CA PRO A 175 -6.58 3.72 -2.75
C PRO A 175 -5.09 3.61 -3.13
N PHE A 176 -4.22 4.35 -2.44
CA PHE A 176 -2.76 4.27 -2.63
C PHE A 176 -2.22 2.93 -2.15
N ASN A 177 -2.66 2.46 -0.97
CA ASN A 177 -2.20 1.18 -0.42
C ASN A 177 -2.61 -0.01 -1.30
N ILE A 178 -3.84 -0.03 -1.83
CA ILE A 178 -4.28 -1.06 -2.78
C ILE A 178 -3.37 -1.06 -4.02
N ALA A 179 -3.12 0.10 -4.62
CA ALA A 179 -2.27 0.22 -5.80
C ALA A 179 -0.81 -0.20 -5.52
N SER A 180 -0.25 0.24 -4.39
CA SER A 180 1.13 -0.07 -3.98
C SER A 180 1.34 -1.58 -3.79
N TYR A 181 0.46 -2.26 -3.05
CA TYR A 181 0.60 -3.71 -2.82
C TYR A 181 0.19 -4.57 -4.02
N ALA A 182 -0.71 -4.09 -4.88
CA ALA A 182 -0.94 -4.72 -6.17
C ALA A 182 0.31 -4.64 -7.04
N LEU A 183 0.98 -3.48 -7.11
CA LEU A 183 2.25 -3.31 -7.83
C LEU A 183 3.34 -4.23 -7.25
N LEU A 184 3.51 -4.27 -5.93
CA LEU A 184 4.44 -5.18 -5.27
C LEU A 184 4.16 -6.64 -5.64
N THR A 185 2.88 -7.04 -5.70
CA THR A 185 2.50 -8.41 -6.08
C THR A 185 2.93 -8.73 -7.52
N HIS A 186 2.73 -7.81 -8.46
CA HIS A 186 3.20 -7.96 -9.85
C HIS A 186 4.72 -8.05 -9.94
N MET A 187 5.45 -7.20 -9.20
CA MET A 187 6.91 -7.20 -9.17
C MET A 187 7.47 -8.52 -8.64
N VAL A 188 6.96 -9.01 -7.51
CA VAL A 188 7.39 -10.29 -6.92
C VAL A 188 7.01 -11.47 -7.81
N ALA A 189 5.81 -11.46 -8.42
CA ALA A 189 5.41 -12.50 -9.37
C ALA A 189 6.39 -12.57 -10.55
N GLN A 190 6.74 -11.43 -11.17
CA GLN A 190 7.72 -11.39 -12.26
C GLN A 190 9.10 -11.87 -11.82
N GLN A 191 9.56 -11.50 -10.62
CA GLN A 191 10.86 -11.94 -10.08
C GLN A 191 10.93 -13.47 -9.88
N CYS A 192 9.79 -14.08 -9.54
CA CYS A 192 9.68 -15.52 -9.25
C CYS A 192 9.13 -16.34 -10.43
N ASP A 193 9.01 -15.76 -11.63
CA ASP A 193 8.45 -16.41 -12.83
C ASP A 193 7.05 -17.01 -12.61
N LEU A 194 6.22 -16.28 -11.85
CA LEU A 194 4.83 -16.63 -11.56
C LEU A 194 3.86 -15.65 -12.25
N ASP A 195 2.66 -16.13 -12.53
CA ASP A 195 1.52 -15.27 -12.86
C ASP A 195 0.98 -14.60 -11.59
N VAL A 196 0.21 -13.52 -11.75
CA VAL A 196 -0.49 -12.90 -10.64
C VAL A 196 -1.80 -13.62 -10.33
N GLY A 197 -2.13 -13.66 -9.05
CA GLY A 197 -3.41 -14.15 -8.53
C GLY A 197 -4.28 -13.01 -8.00
N ASP A 198 -4.59 -13.06 -6.71
CA ASP A 198 -5.42 -12.04 -6.05
C ASP A 198 -4.57 -11.11 -5.17
N PHE A 199 -4.98 -9.86 -5.09
CA PHE A 199 -4.64 -8.99 -3.98
C PHE A 199 -5.83 -8.94 -2.99
N VAL A 200 -5.57 -9.23 -1.72
CA VAL A 200 -6.55 -9.20 -0.63
C VAL A 200 -6.17 -8.10 0.35
N TRP A 201 -7.00 -7.09 0.46
CA TRP A 201 -6.84 -6.03 1.44
C TRP A 201 -7.72 -6.33 2.67
N SER A 202 -7.14 -6.29 3.87
CA SER A 202 -7.83 -6.49 5.14
C SER A 202 -7.58 -5.29 6.04
N GLY A 203 -8.62 -4.55 6.39
CA GLY A 203 -8.56 -3.38 7.26
C GLY A 203 -9.03 -3.68 8.67
N GLY A 204 -8.35 -3.10 9.67
CA GLY A 204 -8.74 -3.07 11.06
C GLY A 204 -9.70 -1.90 11.36
N ASP A 205 -9.18 -0.79 11.88
CA ASP A 205 -9.96 0.46 12.02
C ASP A 205 -10.00 1.19 10.68
N CYS A 206 -11.12 1.08 9.99
CA CYS A 206 -11.35 1.67 8.69
C CYS A 206 -12.22 2.91 8.87
N HIS A 207 -11.72 4.09 8.46
CA HIS A 207 -12.40 5.33 8.81
C HIS A 207 -12.42 6.34 7.66
N ILE A 208 -13.42 7.23 7.74
CA ILE A 208 -13.55 8.44 6.93
C ILE A 208 -13.48 9.61 7.90
N TYR A 209 -12.54 10.52 7.71
CA TYR A 209 -12.46 11.76 8.49
C TYR A 209 -13.66 12.64 8.24
N SER A 210 -14.14 13.36 9.27
CA SER A 210 -15.35 14.18 9.17
C SER A 210 -15.20 15.33 8.17
N ASN A 211 -13.98 15.83 7.97
CA ASN A 211 -13.66 16.87 6.97
C ASN A 211 -13.56 16.31 5.52
N HIS A 212 -13.79 15.00 5.31
CA HIS A 212 -13.81 14.37 3.98
C HIS A 212 -15.22 13.97 3.50
N PHE A 213 -16.27 14.21 4.29
CA PHE A 213 -17.61 13.71 3.95
C PHE A 213 -18.12 14.23 2.60
N SER A 214 -17.94 15.50 2.29
CA SER A 214 -18.35 16.06 1.01
C SER A 214 -17.58 15.48 -0.18
N GLN A 215 -16.29 15.22 -0.01
CA GLN A 215 -15.43 14.58 -1.01
C GLN A 215 -15.82 13.13 -1.25
N VAL A 216 -16.17 12.41 -0.17
CA VAL A 216 -16.69 11.03 -0.26
C VAL A 216 -18.03 11.01 -0.99
N ASP A 217 -18.95 11.91 -0.66
CA ASP A 217 -20.26 12.02 -1.31
C ASP A 217 -20.09 12.33 -2.82
N GLU A 218 -19.16 13.24 -3.18
CA GLU A 218 -18.78 13.50 -4.57
C GLU A 218 -18.23 12.22 -5.25
N GLN A 219 -17.29 11.53 -4.63
CA GLN A 219 -16.72 10.30 -5.20
C GLN A 219 -17.77 9.21 -5.41
N LEU A 220 -18.70 9.06 -4.47
CA LEU A 220 -19.79 8.08 -4.52
C LEU A 220 -20.87 8.41 -5.56
N SER A 221 -20.94 9.66 -6.03
CA SER A 221 -21.81 10.08 -7.14
C SER A 221 -21.28 9.67 -8.52
N ARG A 222 -19.97 9.33 -8.61
CA ARG A 222 -19.30 8.95 -9.85
C ARG A 222 -19.36 7.45 -10.11
N SER A 223 -19.34 7.06 -11.39
CA SER A 223 -19.33 5.64 -11.80
C SER A 223 -17.91 5.15 -12.08
N PRO A 224 -17.55 3.96 -11.59
CA PRO A 224 -16.24 3.37 -11.88
C PRO A 224 -16.12 3.05 -13.38
N LYS A 225 -14.90 3.25 -13.92
CA LYS A 225 -14.54 2.93 -15.30
C LYS A 225 -13.76 1.60 -15.34
N THR A 226 -13.45 1.14 -16.55
CA THR A 226 -12.57 -0.02 -16.76
C THR A 226 -11.23 0.18 -16.03
N LEU A 227 -10.72 -0.90 -15.46
CA LEU A 227 -9.41 -0.89 -14.81
C LEU A 227 -8.30 -0.67 -15.83
N PRO A 228 -7.24 0.05 -15.48
CA PRO A 228 -6.05 0.14 -16.31
C PRO A 228 -5.29 -1.19 -16.33
N GLU A 229 -4.34 -1.29 -17.27
CA GLU A 229 -3.41 -2.39 -17.37
C GLU A 229 -2.03 -1.93 -16.89
N LEU A 230 -1.33 -2.80 -16.14
CA LEU A 230 0.06 -2.61 -15.76
C LEU A 230 0.96 -3.40 -16.70
N VAL A 231 1.95 -2.73 -17.28
CA VAL A 231 3.05 -3.35 -18.01
C VAL A 231 4.36 -3.09 -17.26
N ILE A 232 5.06 -4.14 -16.86
CA ILE A 232 6.44 -4.06 -16.39
C ILE A 232 7.35 -4.32 -17.59
N LYS A 233 8.04 -3.27 -18.06
CA LYS A 233 8.73 -3.22 -19.36
C LYS A 233 9.96 -4.15 -19.44
N ARG A 234 10.55 -4.47 -18.32
CA ARG A 234 11.69 -5.40 -18.22
C ARG A 234 11.61 -6.23 -16.94
N LYS A 235 12.26 -7.38 -16.93
CA LYS A 235 12.56 -8.09 -15.68
C LYS A 235 13.92 -7.59 -15.18
N ALA A 236 13.96 -6.94 -14.03
CA ALA A 236 15.19 -6.50 -13.41
C ALA A 236 15.98 -7.72 -12.86
N GLU A 237 17.29 -7.57 -12.62
CA GLU A 237 18.13 -8.64 -12.06
C GLU A 237 17.68 -8.98 -10.64
N SER A 238 17.27 -7.98 -9.87
CA SER A 238 16.70 -8.10 -8.52
C SER A 238 15.47 -7.22 -8.41
N ILE A 239 14.56 -7.53 -7.46
CA ILE A 239 13.40 -6.69 -7.15
C ILE A 239 13.83 -5.26 -6.72
N PHE A 240 15.05 -5.10 -6.26
CA PHE A 240 15.62 -3.82 -5.81
C PHE A 240 16.19 -2.96 -6.95
N ASP A 241 16.29 -3.51 -8.16
CA ASP A 241 16.86 -2.85 -9.34
C ASP A 241 15.81 -2.25 -10.28
N TYR A 242 14.54 -2.32 -9.90
CA TYR A 242 13.50 -1.62 -10.63
C TYR A 242 13.58 -0.11 -10.38
N ASN A 243 13.20 0.64 -11.39
CA ASN A 243 13.05 2.09 -11.31
C ASN A 243 11.69 2.52 -11.87
N PHE A 244 11.35 3.79 -11.70
CA PHE A 244 10.04 4.32 -12.08
C PHE A 244 9.67 4.06 -13.56
N ASP A 245 10.64 4.18 -14.48
CA ASP A 245 10.41 4.05 -15.92
C ASP A 245 10.13 2.62 -16.37
N ASP A 246 10.34 1.63 -15.50
CA ASP A 246 10.02 0.24 -15.79
C ASP A 246 8.52 -0.05 -15.76
N PHE A 247 7.71 0.85 -15.20
CA PHE A 247 6.26 0.66 -15.03
C PHE A 247 5.46 1.56 -15.96
N GLU A 248 4.52 0.97 -16.67
CA GLU A 248 3.57 1.67 -17.52
C GLU A 248 2.15 1.27 -17.18
N PHE A 249 1.31 2.26 -16.92
CA PHE A 249 -0.13 2.09 -16.65
C PHE A 249 -0.90 2.58 -17.86
N SER A 250 -1.30 1.65 -18.73
CA SER A 250 -2.06 1.97 -19.94
C SER A 250 -3.56 2.01 -19.65
N ASN A 251 -4.30 2.76 -20.46
CA ASN A 251 -5.76 2.87 -20.40
C ASN A 251 -6.31 3.39 -19.06
N TYR A 252 -5.54 4.18 -18.30
CA TYR A 252 -6.03 4.77 -17.06
C TYR A 252 -6.97 5.95 -17.34
N ILE A 253 -8.24 5.62 -17.60
CA ILE A 253 -9.33 6.60 -17.74
C ILE A 253 -9.95 6.84 -16.37
N HIS A 254 -9.93 8.08 -15.92
CA HIS A 254 -10.37 8.46 -14.56
C HIS A 254 -11.14 9.78 -14.57
N ASP A 255 -11.89 10.02 -13.50
CA ASP A 255 -12.48 11.33 -13.23
C ASP A 255 -11.44 12.29 -12.63
N ALA A 256 -11.80 13.56 -12.54
CA ALA A 256 -10.94 14.59 -11.95
C ALA A 256 -10.53 14.24 -10.51
N PRO A 257 -9.35 14.70 -10.05
CA PRO A 257 -8.95 14.53 -8.66
C PRO A 257 -9.97 15.20 -7.73
N ILE A 258 -10.10 14.67 -6.52
CA ILE A 258 -10.88 15.26 -5.44
C ILE A 258 -9.89 15.56 -4.31
N PRO A 259 -9.45 16.83 -4.18
CA PRO A 259 -8.51 17.20 -3.12
C PRO A 259 -9.18 17.16 -1.75
N ALA A 260 -8.41 16.75 -0.74
CA ALA A 260 -8.84 16.77 0.65
C ALA A 260 -7.64 17.06 1.57
N PRO A 261 -7.85 17.70 2.73
CA PRO A 261 -6.80 17.92 3.69
C PRO A 261 -6.34 16.61 4.32
N VAL A 262 -5.04 16.48 4.59
CA VAL A 262 -4.51 15.36 5.39
C VAL A 262 -4.81 15.63 6.87
N ALA A 263 -5.28 14.63 7.60
CA ALA A 263 -5.44 14.71 9.05
C ALA A 263 -4.12 14.30 9.72
N ILE A 264 -3.52 15.21 10.51
CA ILE A 264 -2.20 15.09 11.13
C ILE A 264 -2.33 14.93 12.65
#